data_88d4db77d6de58d7544e1cac30c0415a
#
_entry.id   88d4db77d6de58d7544e1cac30c0415a
#
_cell.length_a   1.000
_cell.length_b   1.000
_cell.length_c   1.000
_cell.angle_alpha   90.00
_cell.angle_beta   90.00
_cell.angle_gamma   90.00
#
_symmetry.space_group_name_H-M   'P 1'
#
loop_
_entity.id
_entity.type
_entity.pdbx_description
1 polymer ?
#
loop_
_entity_poly.entity_id
_entity_poly.type
_entity_poly.pdbx_seq_one_letter_code
_entity_poly.pdbx_strand_id
1 'polypeptide(L)'
;MKNNTLKIPAQKTPDFSLPPHTVTWKQDLSHLKQSFSDEDLSIYLRLYEKASTHPKQAKKELEAFLVKHPHHPELLNLLTYLYLSLRKLRKGNRLIEENYRHNPDYLFSKINYADLCLRKKCPQKIPEIFNYKLNLPELYPNKKMFHISEFRGFMILMGFYHLAIGRRSAAEGYHYLAARVDPEHPSTKILDKKIYYIPFYKRFILKLFRR
;
A
#
# COMPACT_ATOMS: atom_id res chain seq x y z
N MET A 1 7.96 -20.81 19.26
CA MET A 1 8.36 -19.89 18.16
C MET A 1 7.11 -19.56 17.35
N LYS A 2 6.58 -18.32 17.39
CA LYS A 2 5.46 -17.92 16.52
C LYS A 2 5.95 -17.97 15.07
N ASN A 3 5.28 -18.74 14.22
CA ASN A 3 5.55 -18.76 12.78
C ASN A 3 5.43 -17.33 12.25
N ASN A 4 6.55 -16.70 11.88
CA ASN A 4 6.57 -15.34 11.30
C ASN A 4 6.09 -15.30 9.84
N THR A 5 5.41 -16.35 9.39
CA THR A 5 4.90 -16.46 8.02
C THR A 5 3.47 -17.01 8.00
N LEU A 6 2.67 -16.51 7.07
CA LEU A 6 1.31 -16.96 6.78
C LEU A 6 1.21 -17.39 5.32
N LYS A 7 0.83 -18.64 5.07
CA LYS A 7 0.49 -19.12 3.73
C LYS A 7 -0.99 -18.83 3.46
N ILE A 8 -1.27 -18.13 2.40
CA ILE A 8 -2.62 -17.82 1.91
C ILE A 8 -2.84 -18.67 0.66
N PRO A 9 -3.79 -19.61 0.67
CA PRO A 9 -4.09 -20.44 -0.50
C PRO A 9 -4.66 -19.60 -1.64
N ALA A 10 -4.61 -20.13 -2.84
CA ALA A 10 -5.26 -19.51 -4.00
C ALA A 10 -6.74 -19.23 -3.70
N GLN A 11 -7.22 -18.09 -4.15
CA GLN A 11 -8.61 -17.70 -4.05
C GLN A 11 -9.22 -17.68 -5.45
N LYS A 12 -10.38 -18.29 -5.62
CA LYS A 12 -11.08 -18.29 -6.89
C LYS A 12 -12.58 -18.20 -6.68
N THR A 13 -13.16 -17.18 -7.27
CA THR A 13 -14.61 -16.99 -7.41
C THR A 13 -14.89 -16.65 -8.87
N PRO A 14 -16.15 -16.61 -9.35
CA PRO A 14 -16.45 -16.23 -10.72
C PRO A 14 -15.82 -14.92 -11.18
N ASP A 15 -15.77 -13.92 -10.29
CA ASP A 15 -15.32 -12.56 -10.60
C ASP A 15 -13.93 -12.22 -10.04
N PHE A 16 -13.28 -13.18 -9.35
CA PHE A 16 -12.06 -12.93 -8.63
C PHE A 16 -11.18 -14.17 -8.59
N SER A 17 -9.92 -14.01 -9.00
CA SER A 17 -8.92 -15.06 -8.92
C SER A 17 -7.58 -14.47 -8.50
N LEU A 18 -7.00 -15.05 -7.45
CA LEU A 18 -5.64 -14.72 -7.01
C LEU A 18 -4.84 -15.99 -6.76
N PRO A 19 -3.55 -16.01 -7.16
CA PRO A 19 -2.65 -17.10 -6.85
C PRO A 19 -2.35 -17.20 -5.36
N PRO A 20 -1.72 -18.32 -4.90
CA PRO A 20 -1.32 -18.45 -3.51
C PRO A 20 -0.22 -17.43 -3.16
N HIS A 21 -0.21 -16.97 -1.90
CA HIS A 21 0.78 -16.03 -1.38
C HIS A 21 1.41 -16.54 -0.11
N THR A 22 2.67 -16.16 0.12
CA THR A 22 3.31 -16.31 1.44
C THR A 22 3.62 -14.91 1.97
N VAL A 23 3.06 -14.60 3.14
CA VAL A 23 3.23 -13.31 3.81
C VAL A 23 4.13 -13.48 5.02
N THR A 24 5.05 -12.54 5.25
CA THR A 24 5.96 -12.53 6.39
C THR A 24 5.89 -11.22 7.16
N TRP A 25 6.09 -11.31 8.47
CA TRP A 25 6.27 -10.15 9.36
C TRP A 25 7.74 -9.80 9.57
N LYS A 26 8.65 -10.66 9.09
CA LYS A 26 10.08 -10.37 9.15
C LYS A 26 10.45 -9.36 8.06
N GLN A 27 11.01 -8.24 8.49
CA GLN A 27 11.51 -7.23 7.58
C GLN A 27 12.77 -7.74 6.85
N ASP A 28 12.76 -7.65 5.53
CA ASP A 28 13.94 -7.92 4.72
C ASP A 28 14.66 -6.59 4.41
N LEU A 29 15.86 -6.44 4.98
CA LEU A 29 16.69 -5.26 4.79
C LEU A 29 17.78 -5.47 3.73
N SER A 30 17.80 -6.60 3.02
CA SER A 30 18.86 -6.94 2.06
C SER A 30 19.04 -5.88 1.00
N HIS A 31 17.95 -5.36 0.45
CA HIS A 31 17.96 -4.31 -0.57
C HIS A 31 18.47 -2.96 -0.03
N LEU A 32 18.22 -2.65 1.25
CA LEU A 32 18.75 -1.46 1.89
C LEU A 32 20.25 -1.58 2.15
N LYS A 33 20.71 -2.76 2.56
CA LYS A 33 22.15 -3.04 2.74
C LYS A 33 22.95 -2.99 1.44
N GLN A 34 22.28 -3.19 0.29
CA GLN A 34 22.93 -3.04 -1.02
C GLN A 34 23.01 -1.58 -1.47
N SER A 35 22.10 -0.73 -1.01
CA SER A 35 21.99 0.67 -1.44
C SER A 35 22.56 1.68 -0.47
N PHE A 36 22.75 1.31 0.80
CA PHE A 36 23.28 2.16 1.86
C PHE A 36 24.57 1.59 2.44
N SER A 37 25.46 2.46 2.88
CA SER A 37 26.52 2.08 3.84
C SER A 37 25.89 1.68 5.19
N ASP A 38 26.65 1.01 6.05
CA ASP A 38 26.16 0.64 7.39
C ASP A 38 25.76 1.87 8.22
N GLU A 39 26.50 2.98 8.07
CA GLU A 39 26.18 4.26 8.69
C GLU A 39 24.87 4.84 8.16
N ASP A 40 24.70 4.91 6.84
CA ASP A 40 23.49 5.44 6.20
C ASP A 40 22.26 4.58 6.51
N LEU A 41 22.43 3.25 6.56
CA LEU A 41 21.38 2.35 6.99
C LEU A 41 20.94 2.61 8.43
N SER A 42 21.91 2.83 9.33
CA SER A 42 21.62 3.17 10.73
C SER A 42 20.84 4.50 10.83
N ILE A 43 21.24 5.52 10.04
CA ILE A 43 20.52 6.79 9.95
C ILE A 43 19.08 6.56 9.45
N TYR A 44 18.91 5.81 8.38
CA TYR A 44 17.59 5.50 7.83
C TYR A 44 16.67 4.81 8.85
N LEU A 45 17.16 3.77 9.52
CA LEU A 45 16.37 3.03 10.52
C LEU A 45 15.95 3.93 11.69
N ARG A 46 16.85 4.77 12.19
CA ARG A 46 16.54 5.78 13.23
C ARG A 46 15.47 6.76 12.74
N LEU A 47 15.56 7.24 11.50
CA LEU A 47 14.57 8.16 10.93
C LEU A 47 13.23 7.49 10.73
N TYR A 48 13.22 6.21 10.35
CA TYR A 48 12.00 5.42 10.20
C TYR A 48 11.24 5.28 11.52
N GLU A 49 11.93 4.96 12.62
CA GLU A 49 11.34 4.91 13.97
C GLU A 49 10.85 6.29 14.42
N LYS A 50 11.67 7.32 14.19
CA LYS A 50 11.36 8.70 14.55
C LYS A 50 10.14 9.26 13.79
N ALA A 51 9.85 8.75 12.61
CA ALA A 51 8.75 9.20 11.77
C ALA A 51 7.37 9.09 12.45
N SER A 52 7.18 8.06 13.29
CA SER A 52 5.93 7.85 14.03
C SER A 52 5.80 8.73 15.28
N THR A 53 6.91 9.01 15.96
CA THR A 53 6.93 9.71 17.26
C THR A 53 7.16 11.21 17.13
N HIS A 54 8.06 11.62 16.24
CA HIS A 54 8.46 13.01 16.03
C HIS A 54 8.46 13.41 14.54
N PRO A 55 7.30 13.38 13.86
CA PRO A 55 7.21 13.51 12.40
C PRO A 55 7.79 14.82 11.85
N LYS A 56 7.69 15.93 12.57
CA LYS A 56 8.24 17.22 12.13
C LYS A 56 9.77 17.22 12.10
N GLN A 57 10.40 16.60 13.11
CA GLN A 57 11.85 16.50 13.19
C GLN A 57 12.36 15.47 12.17
N ALA A 58 11.76 14.26 12.15
CA ALA A 58 12.10 13.23 11.18
C ALA A 58 12.05 13.77 9.74
N LYS A 59 11.03 14.56 9.41
CA LYS A 59 10.91 15.20 8.09
C LYS A 59 12.12 16.08 7.77
N LYS A 60 12.54 16.96 8.70
CA LYS A 60 13.66 17.88 8.47
C LYS A 60 14.98 17.11 8.26
N GLU A 61 15.23 16.11 9.10
CA GLU A 61 16.44 15.29 9.01
C GLU A 61 16.41 14.43 7.73
N LEU A 62 15.25 13.89 7.35
CA LEU A 62 15.10 13.09 6.13
C LEU A 62 15.28 13.94 4.85
N GLU A 63 14.79 15.20 4.85
CA GLU A 63 15.04 16.14 3.76
C GLU A 63 16.55 16.38 3.56
N ALA A 64 17.30 16.55 4.64
CA ALA A 64 18.76 16.70 4.58
C ALA A 64 19.45 15.39 4.11
N PHE A 65 18.99 14.25 4.59
CA PHE A 65 19.55 12.95 4.21
C PHE A 65 19.25 12.60 2.74
N LEU A 66 18.11 13.02 2.21
CA LEU A 66 17.75 12.83 0.80
C LEU A 66 18.68 13.57 -0.16
N VAL A 67 19.33 14.67 0.27
CA VAL A 67 20.34 15.38 -0.54
C VAL A 67 21.52 14.47 -0.86
N LYS A 68 21.93 13.62 0.09
CA LYS A 68 23.00 12.63 -0.10
C LYS A 68 22.58 11.48 -1.01
N HIS A 69 21.31 11.10 -0.97
CA HIS A 69 20.74 9.97 -1.71
C HIS A 69 19.55 10.40 -2.54
N PRO A 70 19.74 11.23 -3.58
CA PRO A 70 18.65 11.74 -4.38
C PRO A 70 17.90 10.60 -5.07
N HIS A 71 16.59 10.70 -5.10
CA HIS A 71 15.67 9.72 -5.72
C HIS A 71 15.68 8.30 -5.11
N HIS A 72 16.31 8.09 -3.94
CA HIS A 72 16.26 6.79 -3.28
C HIS A 72 14.82 6.42 -2.92
N PRO A 73 14.29 5.25 -3.36
CA PRO A 73 12.87 4.91 -3.28
C PRO A 73 12.32 4.89 -1.86
N GLU A 74 13.07 4.33 -0.90
CA GLU A 74 12.64 4.23 0.50
C GLU A 74 12.62 5.60 1.20
N LEU A 75 13.59 6.48 0.88
CA LEU A 75 13.62 7.83 1.45
C LEU A 75 12.45 8.67 0.91
N LEU A 76 12.20 8.62 -0.39
CA LEU A 76 11.06 9.29 -1.01
C LEU A 76 9.72 8.76 -0.47
N ASN A 77 9.62 7.43 -0.24
CA ASN A 77 8.44 6.81 0.35
C ASN A 77 8.20 7.28 1.79
N LEU A 78 9.24 7.27 2.63
CA LEU A 78 9.16 7.73 4.02
C LEU A 78 8.84 9.23 4.11
N LEU A 79 9.46 10.04 3.24
CA LEU A 79 9.20 11.48 3.18
C LEU A 79 7.77 11.78 2.71
N THR A 80 7.27 10.98 1.76
CA THR A 80 5.86 11.03 1.32
C THR A 80 4.93 10.78 2.50
N TYR A 81 5.15 9.71 3.26
CA TYR A 81 4.38 9.42 4.47
C TYR A 81 4.39 10.60 5.44
N LEU A 82 5.55 11.19 5.73
CA LEU A 82 5.70 12.33 6.63
C LEU A 82 4.94 13.57 6.12
N TYR A 83 5.01 13.88 4.83
CA TYR A 83 4.25 15.01 4.28
C TYR A 83 2.75 14.79 4.34
N LEU A 84 2.27 13.59 4.05
CA LEU A 84 0.84 13.27 4.12
C LEU A 84 0.33 13.28 5.56
N SER A 85 1.07 12.71 6.52
CA SER A 85 0.72 12.74 7.95
C SER A 85 0.67 14.16 8.52
N LEU A 86 1.54 15.05 8.03
CA LEU A 86 1.57 16.48 8.36
C LEU A 86 0.57 17.32 7.54
N ARG A 87 -0.35 16.68 6.80
CA ARG A 87 -1.35 17.31 5.92
C ARG A 87 -0.78 18.22 4.82
N LYS A 88 0.48 18.03 4.44
CA LYS A 88 1.12 18.76 3.34
C LYS A 88 0.88 18.07 2.00
N LEU A 89 -0.38 17.90 1.64
CA LEU A 89 -0.84 17.05 0.53
C LEU A 89 -0.16 17.37 -0.82
N ARG A 90 0.00 18.67 -1.16
CA ARG A 90 0.63 19.06 -2.44
C ARG A 90 2.08 18.57 -2.52
N LYS A 91 2.85 18.69 -1.44
CA LYS A 91 4.25 18.21 -1.40
C LYS A 91 4.30 16.69 -1.43
N GLY A 92 3.46 16.02 -0.63
CA GLY A 92 3.35 14.56 -0.67
C GLY A 92 3.00 14.01 -2.06
N ASN A 93 2.03 14.63 -2.74
CA ASN A 93 1.66 14.19 -4.09
C ASN A 93 2.80 14.37 -5.12
N ARG A 94 3.60 15.47 -5.03
CA ARG A 94 4.78 15.64 -5.89
C ARG A 94 5.82 14.54 -5.66
N LEU A 95 6.07 14.19 -4.39
CA LEU A 95 7.01 13.11 -4.07
C LEU A 95 6.51 11.74 -4.54
N ILE A 96 5.21 11.49 -4.52
CA ILE A 96 4.62 10.27 -5.10
C ILE A 96 4.92 10.20 -6.60
N GLU A 97 4.69 11.28 -7.33
CA GLU A 97 4.94 11.36 -8.76
C GLU A 97 6.45 11.24 -9.07
N GLU A 98 7.30 11.88 -8.27
CA GLU A 98 8.76 11.80 -8.36
C GLU A 98 9.25 10.37 -8.12
N ASN A 99 8.80 9.73 -7.02
CA ASN A 99 9.21 8.37 -6.70
C ASN A 99 8.82 7.38 -7.80
N TYR A 100 7.59 7.48 -8.32
CA TYR A 100 7.16 6.60 -9.42
C TYR A 100 7.96 6.85 -10.71
N ARG A 101 8.33 8.09 -11.02
CA ARG A 101 9.12 8.43 -12.21
C ARG A 101 10.53 7.84 -12.16
N HIS A 102 11.19 7.92 -10.99
CA HIS A 102 12.58 7.48 -10.83
C HIS A 102 12.69 6.00 -10.44
N ASN A 103 11.66 5.45 -9.80
CA ASN A 103 11.66 4.09 -9.26
C ASN A 103 10.38 3.35 -9.68
N PRO A 104 10.14 3.16 -11.00
CA PRO A 104 8.89 2.58 -11.50
C PRO A 104 8.72 1.10 -11.09
N ASP A 105 9.80 0.39 -10.74
CA ASP A 105 9.74 -1.02 -10.32
C ASP A 105 9.63 -1.21 -8.81
N TYR A 106 9.78 -0.15 -8.04
CA TYR A 106 9.58 -0.20 -6.60
C TYR A 106 8.09 -0.30 -6.26
N LEU A 107 7.70 -1.35 -5.52
CA LEU A 107 6.28 -1.66 -5.27
C LEU A 107 5.52 -0.50 -4.62
N PHE A 108 6.10 0.14 -3.60
CA PHE A 108 5.41 1.24 -2.92
C PHE A 108 5.29 2.50 -3.78
N SER A 109 6.20 2.73 -4.75
CA SER A 109 6.03 3.82 -5.71
C SER A 109 4.81 3.57 -6.60
N LYS A 110 4.64 2.33 -7.10
CA LYS A 110 3.45 1.91 -7.87
C LYS A 110 2.17 2.05 -7.05
N ILE A 111 2.16 1.52 -5.82
CA ILE A 111 0.99 1.58 -4.92
C ILE A 111 0.59 3.02 -4.64
N ASN A 112 1.52 3.87 -4.25
CA ASN A 112 1.24 5.26 -3.91
C ASN A 112 0.79 6.08 -5.12
N TYR A 113 1.39 5.84 -6.31
CA TYR A 113 0.98 6.53 -7.52
C TYR A 113 -0.39 6.07 -8.02
N ALA A 114 -0.70 4.78 -7.92
CA ALA A 114 -2.02 4.26 -8.24
C ALA A 114 -3.09 4.79 -7.26
N ASP A 115 -2.80 4.89 -5.96
CA ASP A 115 -3.67 5.55 -4.98
C ASP A 115 -3.90 7.03 -5.34
N LEU A 116 -2.86 7.75 -5.76
CA LEU A 116 -2.99 9.12 -6.25
C LEU A 116 -3.90 9.21 -7.47
N CYS A 117 -3.81 8.24 -8.40
CA CYS A 117 -4.72 8.15 -9.56
C CYS A 117 -6.17 7.91 -9.14
N LEU A 118 -6.42 7.05 -8.14
CA LEU A 118 -7.78 6.86 -7.57
C LEU A 118 -8.32 8.16 -6.96
N ARG A 119 -7.51 8.87 -6.19
CA ARG A 119 -7.89 10.17 -5.61
C ARG A 119 -8.16 11.24 -6.67
N LYS A 120 -7.47 11.18 -7.81
CA LYS A 120 -7.70 12.04 -8.99
C LYS A 120 -8.83 11.53 -9.90
N LYS A 121 -9.57 10.46 -9.50
CA LYS A 121 -10.65 9.84 -10.27
C LYS A 121 -10.22 9.29 -11.65
N CYS A 122 -9.01 8.78 -11.75
CA CYS A 122 -8.43 8.20 -12.97
C CYS A 122 -8.08 6.70 -12.78
N PRO A 123 -9.04 5.82 -12.41
CA PRO A 123 -8.78 4.41 -12.15
C PRO A 123 -8.28 3.65 -13.39
N GLN A 124 -8.58 4.14 -14.60
CA GLN A 124 -8.16 3.52 -15.88
C GLN A 124 -6.64 3.46 -16.06
N LYS A 125 -5.86 4.28 -15.33
CA LYS A 125 -4.39 4.24 -15.36
C LYS A 125 -3.78 3.10 -14.55
N ILE A 126 -4.53 2.48 -13.64
CA ILE A 126 -3.98 1.49 -12.70
C ILE A 126 -3.45 0.24 -13.40
N PRO A 127 -4.14 -0.37 -14.38
CA PRO A 127 -3.57 -1.51 -15.10
C PRO A 127 -2.21 -1.21 -15.74
N GLU A 128 -2.02 -0.03 -16.33
CA GLU A 128 -0.76 0.39 -16.96
C GLU A 128 0.37 0.52 -15.93
N ILE A 129 0.11 1.09 -14.74
CA ILE A 129 1.07 1.23 -13.64
C ILE A 129 1.65 -0.14 -13.24
N PHE A 130 0.83 -1.18 -13.29
CA PHE A 130 1.19 -2.54 -12.93
C PHE A 130 1.48 -3.45 -14.15
N ASN A 131 1.71 -2.87 -15.34
CA ASN A 131 1.97 -3.62 -16.57
C ASN A 131 0.91 -4.71 -16.81
N TYR A 132 -0.36 -4.41 -16.50
CA TYR A 132 -1.53 -5.33 -16.58
C TYR A 132 -1.43 -6.59 -15.72
N LYS A 133 -0.48 -6.63 -14.78
CA LYS A 133 -0.30 -7.71 -13.80
C LYS A 133 -0.92 -7.31 -12.46
N LEU A 134 -2.16 -7.72 -12.24
CA LEU A 134 -2.92 -7.31 -11.06
C LEU A 134 -2.82 -8.29 -9.89
N ASN A 135 -1.71 -9.02 -9.80
CA ASN A 135 -1.34 -9.81 -8.63
C ASN A 135 0.17 -9.79 -8.38
N LEU A 136 0.56 -9.95 -7.13
CA LEU A 136 1.96 -9.81 -6.70
C LEU A 136 2.91 -10.87 -7.28
N PRO A 137 2.55 -12.17 -7.35
CA PRO A 137 3.42 -13.18 -7.95
C PRO A 137 3.71 -12.99 -9.44
N GLU A 138 2.75 -12.49 -10.22
CA GLU A 138 3.00 -12.14 -11.62
C GLU A 138 3.86 -10.87 -11.75
N LEU A 139 3.66 -9.92 -10.85
CA LEU A 139 4.41 -8.67 -10.85
C LEU A 139 5.86 -8.89 -10.44
N TYR A 140 6.10 -9.77 -9.47
CA TYR A 140 7.43 -10.10 -8.92
C TYR A 140 7.65 -11.62 -8.90
N PRO A 141 7.87 -12.29 -10.07
CA PRO A 141 7.91 -13.75 -10.16
C PRO A 141 9.06 -14.39 -9.36
N ASN A 142 10.13 -13.65 -9.12
CA ASN A 142 11.28 -14.12 -8.35
C ASN A 142 11.10 -13.95 -6.81
N LYS A 143 10.06 -13.25 -6.37
CA LYS A 143 9.80 -12.97 -4.96
C LYS A 143 8.81 -13.98 -4.38
N LYS A 144 9.31 -14.90 -3.54
CA LYS A 144 8.50 -15.99 -2.95
C LYS A 144 7.69 -15.55 -1.74
N MET A 145 8.13 -14.50 -1.05
CA MET A 145 7.49 -13.99 0.17
C MET A 145 7.35 -12.48 0.08
N PHE A 146 6.21 -11.97 0.56
CA PHE A 146 5.93 -10.55 0.63
C PHE A 146 5.84 -10.11 2.09
N HIS A 147 6.46 -8.99 2.42
CA HIS A 147 6.27 -8.40 3.75
C HIS A 147 4.81 -7.97 3.92
N ILE A 148 4.30 -8.05 5.17
CA ILE A 148 2.90 -7.71 5.48
C ILE A 148 2.48 -6.34 4.94
N SER A 149 3.35 -5.33 4.99
CA SER A 149 3.05 -4.00 4.47
C SER A 149 2.90 -3.97 2.95
N GLU A 150 3.70 -4.75 2.21
CA GLU A 150 3.62 -4.89 0.75
C GLU A 150 2.33 -5.57 0.34
N PHE A 151 2.06 -6.74 0.96
CA PHE A 151 0.86 -7.52 0.67
C PHE A 151 -0.40 -6.72 1.00
N ARG A 152 -0.51 -6.21 2.24
CA ARG A 152 -1.65 -5.41 2.68
C ARG A 152 -1.86 -4.17 1.81
N GLY A 153 -0.78 -3.42 1.55
CA GLY A 153 -0.84 -2.20 0.72
C GLY A 153 -1.39 -2.48 -0.67
N PHE A 154 -0.91 -3.55 -1.31
CA PHE A 154 -1.38 -3.97 -2.62
C PHE A 154 -2.84 -4.45 -2.59
N MET A 155 -3.23 -5.31 -1.63
CA MET A 155 -4.62 -5.79 -1.51
C MET A 155 -5.60 -4.63 -1.29
N ILE A 156 -5.26 -3.67 -0.43
CA ILE A 156 -6.10 -2.49 -0.18
C ILE A 156 -6.24 -1.62 -1.42
N LEU A 157 -5.14 -1.36 -2.13
CA LEU A 157 -5.17 -0.60 -3.38
C LEU A 157 -6.08 -1.27 -4.42
N MET A 158 -5.91 -2.58 -4.63
CA MET A 158 -6.74 -3.34 -5.59
C MET A 158 -8.20 -3.36 -5.16
N GLY A 159 -8.50 -3.46 -3.87
CA GLY A 159 -9.85 -3.33 -3.34
C GLY A 159 -10.49 -1.99 -3.72
N PHE A 160 -9.80 -0.88 -3.51
CA PHE A 160 -10.29 0.45 -3.93
C PHE A 160 -10.40 0.59 -5.45
N TYR A 161 -9.46 0.03 -6.21
CA TYR A 161 -9.51 0.02 -7.66
C TYR A 161 -10.77 -0.69 -8.17
N HIS A 162 -11.03 -1.90 -7.68
CA HIS A 162 -12.21 -2.66 -8.09
C HIS A 162 -13.52 -1.99 -7.68
N LEU A 163 -13.57 -1.32 -6.53
CA LEU A 163 -14.70 -0.46 -6.16
C LEU A 163 -14.89 0.69 -7.15
N ALA A 164 -13.79 1.35 -7.55
CA ALA A 164 -13.85 2.49 -8.46
C ALA A 164 -14.35 2.13 -9.86
N ILE A 165 -14.13 0.87 -10.29
CA ILE A 165 -14.63 0.35 -11.58
C ILE A 165 -15.92 -0.48 -11.44
N GLY A 166 -16.59 -0.43 -10.27
CA GLY A 166 -17.88 -1.07 -10.05
C GLY A 166 -17.85 -2.59 -9.80
N ARG A 167 -16.67 -3.21 -9.64
CA ARG A 167 -16.50 -4.65 -9.39
C ARG A 167 -16.47 -4.94 -7.88
N ARG A 168 -17.61 -4.86 -7.23
CA ARG A 168 -17.73 -4.99 -5.77
C ARG A 168 -17.29 -6.36 -5.26
N SER A 169 -17.69 -7.46 -5.91
CA SER A 169 -17.33 -8.82 -5.50
C SER A 169 -15.79 -9.01 -5.47
N ALA A 170 -15.08 -8.50 -6.48
CA ALA A 170 -13.63 -8.52 -6.48
C ALA A 170 -13.03 -7.67 -5.33
N ALA A 171 -13.60 -6.48 -5.07
CA ALA A 171 -13.17 -5.64 -3.96
C ALA A 171 -13.34 -6.32 -2.60
N GLU A 172 -14.42 -7.07 -2.40
CA GLU A 172 -14.67 -7.89 -1.20
C GLU A 172 -13.59 -8.98 -1.04
N GLY A 173 -13.19 -9.64 -2.14
CA GLY A 173 -12.12 -10.63 -2.14
C GLY A 173 -10.76 -10.03 -1.71
N TYR A 174 -10.40 -8.87 -2.26
CA TYR A 174 -9.18 -8.16 -1.87
C TYR A 174 -9.22 -7.68 -0.41
N HIS A 175 -10.38 -7.16 0.05
CA HIS A 175 -10.58 -6.79 1.45
C HIS A 175 -10.41 -7.97 2.39
N TYR A 176 -11.04 -9.11 2.07
CA TYR A 176 -10.91 -10.34 2.85
C TYR A 176 -9.44 -10.73 3.05
N LEU A 177 -8.63 -10.66 1.98
CA LEU A 177 -7.19 -10.97 2.05
C LEU A 177 -6.41 -9.96 2.90
N ALA A 178 -6.70 -8.68 2.77
CA ALA A 178 -6.10 -7.65 3.62
C ALA A 178 -6.45 -7.85 5.10
N ALA A 179 -7.71 -8.16 5.40
CA ALA A 179 -8.21 -8.39 6.75
C ALA A 179 -7.62 -9.68 7.39
N ARG A 180 -7.31 -10.71 6.61
CA ARG A 180 -6.64 -11.91 7.11
C ARG A 180 -5.26 -11.65 7.70
N VAL A 181 -4.53 -10.67 7.18
CA VAL A 181 -3.17 -10.36 7.64
C VAL A 181 -3.14 -9.23 8.66
N ASP A 182 -4.04 -8.24 8.53
CA ASP A 182 -4.07 -7.08 9.42
C ASP A 182 -5.48 -6.44 9.46
N PRO A 183 -6.42 -7.03 10.21
CA PRO A 183 -7.80 -6.54 10.28
C PRO A 183 -7.93 -5.19 10.96
N GLU A 184 -7.02 -4.89 11.90
CA GLU A 184 -7.05 -3.67 12.70
C GLU A 184 -6.43 -2.46 12.01
N HIS A 185 -5.72 -2.67 10.90
CA HIS A 185 -5.07 -1.58 10.20
C HIS A 185 -6.09 -0.53 9.69
N PRO A 186 -5.81 0.77 9.88
CA PRO A 186 -6.74 1.83 9.51
C PRO A 186 -7.24 1.75 8.05
N SER A 187 -6.33 1.44 7.11
CA SER A 187 -6.70 1.33 5.69
C SER A 187 -7.60 0.14 5.40
N THR A 188 -7.42 -0.99 6.11
CA THR A 188 -8.33 -2.16 6.01
C THR A 188 -9.73 -1.78 6.46
N LYS A 189 -9.84 -1.10 7.60
CA LYS A 189 -11.13 -0.59 8.12
C LYS A 189 -11.78 0.46 7.20
N ILE A 190 -10.97 1.29 6.54
CA ILE A 190 -11.50 2.28 5.58
C ILE A 190 -12.06 1.56 4.34
N LEU A 191 -11.36 0.56 3.82
CA LEU A 191 -11.83 -0.23 2.68
C LEU A 191 -13.13 -0.98 3.06
N ASP A 192 -13.20 -1.62 4.23
CA ASP A 192 -14.38 -2.26 4.77
C ASP A 192 -15.58 -1.32 4.76
N LYS A 193 -15.43 -0.14 5.39
CA LYS A 193 -16.48 0.88 5.42
C LYS A 193 -16.93 1.31 4.01
N LYS A 194 -16.02 1.39 3.04
CA LYS A 194 -16.35 1.78 1.67
C LYS A 194 -17.12 0.68 0.93
N ILE A 195 -16.74 -0.56 1.10
CA ILE A 195 -17.42 -1.72 0.49
C ILE A 195 -18.84 -1.85 1.05
N TYR A 196 -19.00 -1.80 2.38
CA TYR A 196 -20.27 -2.08 3.04
C TYR A 196 -21.05 -0.81 3.39
N TYR A 197 -20.68 0.34 2.81
CA TYR A 197 -21.42 1.58 2.99
C TYR A 197 -22.83 1.46 2.43
N ILE A 198 -23.82 1.59 3.30
CA ILE A 198 -25.22 1.68 2.95
C ILE A 198 -25.66 3.13 3.17
N PRO A 199 -26.03 3.88 2.12
CA PRO A 199 -26.54 5.25 2.26
C PRO A 199 -27.75 5.32 3.21
N PHE A 200 -27.86 6.41 3.95
CA PHE A 200 -28.88 6.57 4.98
C PHE A 200 -30.31 6.34 4.43
N TYR A 201 -30.63 6.85 3.25
CA TYR A 201 -31.95 6.67 2.62
C TYR A 201 -32.25 5.18 2.32
N LYS A 202 -31.25 4.38 1.93
CA LYS A 202 -31.43 2.93 1.73
C LYS A 202 -31.63 2.19 3.05
N ARG A 203 -31.01 2.64 4.14
CA ARG A 203 -31.24 2.07 5.49
C ARG A 203 -32.68 2.30 5.94
N PHE A 204 -33.25 3.45 5.62
CA PHE A 204 -34.65 3.78 5.95
C PHE A 204 -35.62 2.89 5.15
N ILE A 205 -35.38 2.73 3.85
CA ILE A 205 -36.18 1.85 2.99
C ILE A 205 -36.14 0.40 3.48
N LEU A 206 -34.95 -0.13 3.77
CA LEU A 206 -34.77 -1.50 4.28
C LEU A 206 -35.46 -1.74 5.63
N LYS A 207 -35.64 -0.71 6.48
CA LYS A 207 -36.42 -0.80 7.71
C LYS A 207 -37.93 -0.86 7.46
N LEU A 208 -38.43 -0.21 6.40
CA LEU A 208 -39.85 -0.25 6.03
C LEU A 208 -40.29 -1.60 5.47
N PHE A 209 -39.41 -2.31 4.77
CA PHE A 209 -39.69 -3.65 4.21
C PHE A 209 -39.36 -4.83 5.14
N ARG A 210 -38.88 -4.57 6.36
CA ARG A 210 -38.65 -5.59 7.42
C ARG A 210 -39.81 -5.68 8.44
N ARG A 211 -40.94 -5.07 8.16
CA ARG A 211 -42.20 -5.24 8.93
C ARG A 211 -43.16 -6.11 8.09
#